data_4100a47d791606c585f2611f4eabb67c
#
_entry.id   4100a47d791606c585f2611f4eabb67c
#
_cell.length_a   1.000
_cell.length_b   1.000
_cell.length_c   1.000
_cell.angle_alpha   90.00
_cell.angle_beta   90.00
_cell.angle_gamma   90.00
#
_symmetry.space_group_name_H-M   'P 1'
#
loop_
_entity.id
_entity.type
_entity.pdbx_description
1 polymer ?
#
loop_
_entity_poly.entity_id
_entity_poly.type
_entity_poly.pdbx_seq_one_letter_code
_entity_poly.pdbx_strand_id
1 'polypeptide(L)'
;GQYLAPLGLEFAFNWKGAVLASAVMGFPLLVQSIRLAIELVDQRLEMAAKTLGASSFGAFMQVTLPLASSGILVGSILCFCRSLGEFGATITFVGNIASETRTLPLAMYSLMQQPDTEAAVWRLIILSLSVAFFALWFAQWFNRYQKNKRGH
;
A
#
# COMPACT_ATOMS: atom_id res chain seq x y z
N GLY A 1 2.92 -19.73 17.26
CA GLY A 1 2.17 -20.66 16.42
C GLY A 1 1.10 -21.47 17.14
N GLN A 2 1.32 -21.97 18.36
CA GLN A 2 0.41 -22.95 19.01
C GLN A 2 -0.98 -22.40 19.37
N TYR A 3 -1.15 -21.08 19.55
CA TYR A 3 -2.43 -20.47 19.94
C TYR A 3 -3.33 -20.12 18.75
N LEU A 4 -2.81 -20.07 17.52
CA LEU A 4 -3.55 -19.70 16.31
C LEU A 4 -3.89 -20.92 15.43
N ALA A 5 -3.20 -22.04 15.63
CA ALA A 5 -3.46 -23.29 14.93
C ALA A 5 -4.92 -23.80 15.08
N PRO A 6 -5.57 -23.72 16.26
CA PRO A 6 -6.96 -24.16 16.41
C PRO A 6 -7.97 -23.27 15.67
N LEU A 7 -7.57 -22.07 15.23
CA LEU A 7 -8.41 -21.16 14.43
C LEU A 7 -8.21 -21.34 12.91
N GLY A 8 -7.42 -22.32 12.48
CA GLY A 8 -7.09 -22.54 11.07
C GLY A 8 -6.22 -21.43 10.44
N LEU A 9 -5.58 -20.59 11.27
CA LEU A 9 -4.78 -19.46 10.86
C LEU A 9 -3.29 -19.82 10.92
N GLU A 10 -2.84 -20.62 9.96
CA GLU A 10 -1.43 -20.90 9.77
C GLU A 10 -0.81 -19.78 8.91
N PHE A 11 -0.14 -18.84 9.57
CA PHE A 11 0.55 -17.73 8.89
C PHE A 11 2.01 -18.04 8.57
N ALA A 12 2.66 -18.93 9.33
CA ALA A 12 4.02 -19.33 9.05
C ALA A 12 4.07 -20.22 7.80
N PHE A 13 5.04 -19.93 6.92
CA PHE A 13 5.27 -20.71 5.68
C PHE A 13 4.07 -20.77 4.71
N ASN A 14 3.19 -19.76 4.75
CA ASN A 14 2.03 -19.65 3.88
C ASN A 14 1.97 -18.27 3.23
N TRP A 15 1.38 -18.16 2.02
CA TRP A 15 1.19 -16.88 1.32
C TRP A 15 0.42 -15.84 2.16
N LYS A 16 -0.52 -16.28 3.02
CA LYS A 16 -1.24 -15.39 3.96
C LYS A 16 -0.29 -14.68 4.92
N GLY A 17 0.77 -15.38 5.37
CA GLY A 17 1.80 -14.79 6.21
C GLY A 17 2.64 -13.76 5.46
N ALA A 18 2.95 -13.99 4.16
CA ALA A 18 3.64 -13.02 3.33
C ALA A 18 2.82 -11.73 3.17
N VAL A 19 1.52 -11.84 2.92
CA VAL A 19 0.60 -10.70 2.84
C VAL A 19 0.54 -9.95 4.17
N LEU A 20 0.43 -10.67 5.29
CA LEU A 20 0.39 -10.05 6.62
C LEU A 20 1.70 -9.31 6.93
N ALA A 21 2.84 -9.93 6.69
CA ALA A 21 4.14 -9.31 6.91
C ALA A 21 4.31 -8.02 6.09
N SER A 22 3.99 -8.07 4.79
CA SER A 22 4.05 -6.91 3.91
C SER A 22 3.06 -5.81 4.33
N ALA A 23 1.85 -6.18 4.75
CA ALA A 23 0.85 -5.23 5.24
C ALA A 23 1.32 -4.52 6.52
N VAL A 24 1.86 -5.26 7.49
CA VAL A 24 2.39 -4.68 8.75
C VAL A 24 3.54 -3.71 8.46
N MET A 25 4.44 -4.06 7.54
CA MET A 25 5.57 -3.19 7.17
C MET A 25 5.15 -1.95 6.39
N GLY A 26 4.08 -2.03 5.59
CA GLY A 26 3.52 -0.89 4.87
C GLY A 26 2.59 -0.01 5.72
N PHE A 27 2.01 -0.56 6.78
CA PHE A 27 0.98 0.10 7.59
C PHE A 27 1.39 1.48 8.17
N PRO A 28 2.59 1.67 8.75
CA PRO A 28 3.00 2.99 9.25
C PRO A 28 2.99 4.07 8.18
N LEU A 29 3.43 3.73 6.96
CA LEU A 29 3.44 4.66 5.84
C LEU A 29 2.00 5.04 5.41
N LEU A 30 1.10 4.07 5.38
CA LEU A 30 -0.32 4.30 5.08
C LEU A 30 -0.96 5.24 6.11
N VAL A 31 -0.75 4.96 7.40
CA VAL A 31 -1.30 5.80 8.49
C VAL A 31 -0.77 7.22 8.41
N GLN A 32 0.54 7.40 8.21
CA GLN A 32 1.14 8.73 8.06
C GLN A 32 0.57 9.48 6.86
N SER A 33 0.38 8.80 5.73
CA SER A 33 -0.16 9.40 4.51
C SER A 33 -1.62 9.83 4.68
N ILE A 34 -2.44 9.01 5.34
CA ILE A 34 -3.84 9.33 5.65
C ILE A 34 -3.90 10.53 6.59
N ARG A 35 -3.11 10.50 7.66
CA ARG A 35 -3.02 11.59 8.63
C ARG A 35 -2.68 12.90 7.95
N LEU A 36 -1.60 12.93 7.16
CA LEU A 36 -1.17 14.10 6.41
C LEU A 36 -2.26 14.60 5.45
N ALA A 37 -2.94 13.68 4.76
CA ALA A 37 -4.02 14.04 3.84
C ALA A 37 -5.20 14.71 4.54
N ILE A 38 -5.51 14.31 5.77
CA ILE A 38 -6.57 14.93 6.59
C ILE A 38 -6.09 16.28 7.15
N GLU A 39 -4.86 16.36 7.65
CA GLU A 39 -4.28 17.59 8.21
C GLU A 39 -4.17 18.72 7.17
N LEU A 40 -4.02 18.39 5.88
CA LEU A 40 -3.97 19.36 4.80
C LEU A 40 -5.35 19.93 4.42
N VAL A 41 -6.44 19.39 4.93
CA VAL A 41 -7.78 19.96 4.71
C VAL A 41 -7.96 21.20 5.58
N ASP A 42 -8.40 22.31 4.97
CA ASP A 42 -8.65 23.55 5.72
C ASP A 42 -9.81 23.34 6.72
N GLN A 43 -9.50 23.44 8.01
CA GLN A 43 -10.46 23.30 9.10
C GLN A 43 -11.63 24.32 9.02
N ARG A 44 -11.42 25.46 8.35
CA ARG A 44 -12.48 26.47 8.14
C ARG A 44 -13.64 25.91 7.34
N LEU A 45 -13.38 25.00 6.40
CA LEU A 45 -14.44 24.35 5.60
C LEU A 45 -15.31 23.42 6.48
N GLU A 46 -14.67 22.71 7.41
CA GLU A 46 -15.38 21.86 8.37
C GLU A 46 -16.21 22.70 9.36
N MET A 47 -15.64 23.80 9.85
CA MET A 47 -16.38 24.75 10.70
C MET A 47 -17.57 25.38 9.98
N ALA A 48 -17.39 25.77 8.72
CA ALA A 48 -18.49 26.31 7.89
C ALA A 48 -19.63 25.29 7.71
N ALA A 49 -19.30 24.02 7.48
CA ALA A 49 -20.32 22.96 7.40
C ALA A 49 -21.08 22.80 8.73
N LYS A 50 -20.39 22.87 9.87
CA LYS A 50 -21.01 22.81 11.20
C LYS A 50 -21.94 24.00 11.48
N THR A 51 -21.56 25.22 11.06
CA THR A 51 -22.44 26.41 11.20
C THR A 51 -23.69 26.31 10.34
N LEU A 52 -23.64 25.57 9.23
CA LEU A 52 -24.79 25.25 8.38
C LEU A 52 -25.65 24.07 8.90
N GLY A 53 -25.36 23.58 10.11
CA GLY A 53 -26.15 22.53 10.79
C GLY A 53 -25.64 21.10 10.59
N ALA A 54 -24.49 20.90 9.96
CA ALA A 54 -23.91 19.57 9.87
C ALA A 54 -23.37 19.09 11.23
N SER A 55 -23.63 17.83 11.59
CA SER A 55 -22.97 17.20 12.73
C SER A 55 -21.46 17.06 12.48
N SER A 56 -20.66 16.87 13.52
CA SER A 56 -19.21 16.66 13.37
C SER A 56 -18.87 15.48 12.44
N PHE A 57 -19.62 14.39 12.53
CA PHE A 57 -19.48 13.25 11.64
C PHE A 57 -19.93 13.57 10.21
N GLY A 58 -21.02 14.34 10.07
CA GLY A 58 -21.53 14.82 8.77
C GLY A 58 -20.51 15.73 8.07
N ALA A 59 -19.94 16.70 8.79
CA ALA A 59 -18.90 17.57 8.27
C ALA A 59 -17.64 16.77 7.83
N PHE A 60 -17.20 15.80 8.63
CA PHE A 60 -16.11 14.92 8.26
C PHE A 60 -16.38 14.13 6.98
N MET A 61 -17.55 13.48 6.87
CA MET A 61 -17.91 12.65 5.71
C MET A 61 -18.14 13.46 4.44
N GLN A 62 -18.73 14.67 4.55
CA GLN A 62 -19.11 15.47 3.39
C GLN A 62 -18.04 16.46 2.94
N VAL A 63 -17.15 16.86 3.83
CA VAL A 63 -16.11 17.85 3.54
C VAL A 63 -14.71 17.24 3.66
N THR A 64 -14.32 16.79 4.86
CA THR A 64 -12.94 16.38 5.14
C THR A 64 -12.54 15.14 4.33
N LEU A 65 -13.34 14.08 4.38
CA LEU A 65 -13.02 12.81 3.70
C LEU A 65 -12.95 12.94 2.16
N PRO A 66 -13.89 13.60 1.47
CA PRO A 66 -13.76 13.83 0.03
C PRO A 66 -12.54 14.66 -0.34
N LEU A 67 -12.22 15.70 0.44
CA LEU A 67 -11.05 16.54 0.18
C LEU A 67 -9.74 15.79 0.42
N ALA A 68 -9.66 14.96 1.46
CA ALA A 68 -8.51 14.12 1.77
C ALA A 68 -8.35 12.92 0.83
N SER A 69 -9.39 12.51 0.10
CA SER A 69 -9.44 11.27 -0.68
C SER A 69 -8.29 11.12 -1.69
N SER A 70 -7.84 12.22 -2.31
CA SER A 70 -6.73 12.20 -3.24
C SER A 70 -5.40 11.85 -2.54
N GLY A 71 -5.16 12.41 -1.36
CA GLY A 71 -3.97 12.11 -0.56
C GLY A 71 -4.01 10.68 0.02
N ILE A 72 -5.19 10.21 0.44
CA ILE A 72 -5.40 8.84 0.90
C ILE A 72 -5.06 7.84 -0.21
N LEU A 73 -5.52 8.11 -1.44
CA LEU A 73 -5.23 7.25 -2.58
C LEU A 73 -3.71 7.19 -2.86
N VAL A 74 -3.05 8.35 -2.90
CA VAL A 74 -1.59 8.40 -3.11
C VAL A 74 -0.87 7.63 -2.02
N GLY A 75 -1.24 7.82 -0.76
CA GLY A 75 -0.68 7.09 0.36
C GLY A 75 -0.88 5.58 0.26
N SER A 76 -2.05 5.14 -0.17
CA SER A 76 -2.34 3.72 -0.40
C SER A 76 -1.45 3.11 -1.49
N ILE A 77 -1.22 3.84 -2.58
CA ILE A 77 -0.35 3.40 -3.67
C ILE A 77 1.11 3.36 -3.23
N LEU A 78 1.57 4.35 -2.46
CA LEU A 78 2.92 4.34 -1.89
C LEU A 78 3.12 3.17 -0.91
N CYS A 79 2.13 2.89 -0.07
CA CYS A 79 2.12 1.73 0.80
C CYS A 79 2.21 0.43 -0.01
N PHE A 80 1.43 0.30 -1.07
CA PHE A 80 1.47 -0.85 -1.97
C PHE A 80 2.84 -1.03 -2.62
N CYS A 81 3.42 0.04 -3.19
CA CYS A 81 4.77 -0.01 -3.77
C CYS A 81 5.84 -0.40 -2.73
N ARG A 82 5.72 0.11 -1.50
CA ARG A 82 6.60 -0.26 -0.39
C ARG A 82 6.46 -1.74 -0.03
N SER A 83 5.23 -2.25 -0.01
CA SER A 83 4.93 -3.65 0.30
C SER A 83 5.41 -4.61 -0.80
N LEU A 84 5.39 -4.20 -2.07
CA LEU A 84 5.95 -4.99 -3.18
C LEU A 84 7.46 -5.22 -3.05
N GLY A 85 8.18 -4.25 -2.46
CA GLY A 85 9.63 -4.36 -2.21
C GLY A 85 9.99 -5.07 -0.90
N GLU A 86 9.02 -5.62 -0.16
CA GLU A 86 9.31 -6.23 1.14
C GLU A 86 10.03 -7.57 0.97
N PHE A 87 11.21 -7.65 1.55
CA PHE A 87 12.07 -8.82 1.51
C PHE A 87 12.36 -9.37 2.92
N GLY A 88 12.82 -8.49 3.82
CA GLY A 88 13.36 -8.89 5.12
C GLY A 88 12.35 -9.61 6.01
N ALA A 89 11.18 -8.99 6.24
CA ALA A 89 10.16 -9.61 7.06
C ALA A 89 9.58 -10.87 6.40
N THR A 90 9.44 -10.87 5.07
CA THR A 90 8.91 -12.03 4.36
C THR A 90 9.85 -13.23 4.44
N ILE A 91 11.16 -13.06 4.20
CA ILE A 91 12.10 -14.18 4.25
C ILE A 91 12.25 -14.76 5.66
N THR A 92 12.20 -13.90 6.69
CA THR A 92 12.36 -14.34 8.09
C THR A 92 11.10 -14.99 8.67
N PHE A 93 9.91 -14.51 8.29
CA PHE A 93 8.65 -14.96 8.87
C PHE A 93 8.00 -16.09 8.08
N VAL A 94 8.12 -16.08 6.77
CA VAL A 94 7.37 -16.97 5.86
C VAL A 94 8.30 -17.91 5.10
N GLY A 95 9.57 -17.54 4.94
CA GLY A 95 10.52 -18.29 4.14
C GLY A 95 10.42 -17.97 2.64
N ASN A 96 11.10 -18.80 1.83
CA ASN A 96 11.16 -18.65 0.37
C ASN A 96 10.79 -19.97 -0.31
N ILE A 97 9.52 -20.33 -0.25
CA ILE A 97 8.99 -21.58 -0.83
C ILE A 97 8.45 -21.26 -2.23
N ALA A 98 8.99 -21.94 -3.25
CA ALA A 98 8.54 -21.80 -4.62
C ALA A 98 7.04 -22.14 -4.74
N SER A 99 6.31 -21.32 -5.47
CA SER A 99 4.86 -21.45 -5.72
C SER A 99 3.94 -21.17 -4.51
N GLU A 100 4.49 -20.93 -3.31
CA GLU A 100 3.67 -20.65 -2.13
C GLU A 100 3.97 -19.28 -1.53
N THR A 101 5.23 -18.99 -1.18
CA THR A 101 5.58 -17.78 -0.43
C THR A 101 6.58 -16.88 -1.14
N ARG A 102 7.02 -17.27 -2.34
CA ARG A 102 8.03 -16.53 -3.10
C ARG A 102 7.47 -15.23 -3.66
N THR A 103 7.88 -14.11 -3.07
CA THR A 103 7.62 -12.76 -3.58
C THR A 103 8.63 -12.37 -4.67
N LEU A 104 8.38 -11.26 -5.38
CA LEU A 104 9.30 -10.74 -6.40
C LEU A 104 10.72 -10.52 -5.88
N PRO A 105 10.95 -9.85 -4.72
CA PRO A 105 12.29 -9.71 -4.16
C PRO A 105 12.94 -11.06 -3.80
N LEU A 106 12.16 -12.01 -3.27
CA LEU A 106 12.68 -13.35 -2.95
C LEU A 106 13.04 -14.14 -4.20
N ALA A 107 12.27 -13.98 -5.29
CA ALA A 107 12.60 -14.60 -6.58
C ALA A 107 13.91 -14.03 -7.14
N MET A 108 14.08 -12.71 -7.11
CA MET A 108 15.33 -12.07 -7.53
C MET A 108 16.52 -12.57 -6.71
N TYR A 109 16.38 -12.60 -5.39
CA TYR A 109 17.42 -13.09 -4.49
C TYR A 109 17.81 -14.54 -4.79
N SER A 110 16.83 -15.43 -5.03
CA SER A 110 17.10 -16.83 -5.39
C SER A 110 17.82 -16.98 -6.72
N LEU A 111 17.44 -16.17 -7.72
CA LEU A 111 18.09 -16.18 -9.04
C LEU A 111 19.53 -15.64 -8.98
N MET A 112 19.78 -14.60 -8.20
CA MET A 112 21.13 -14.04 -8.04
C MET A 112 22.13 -15.03 -7.42
N GLN A 113 21.66 -16.09 -6.77
CA GLN A 113 22.52 -17.14 -6.22
C GLN A 113 22.79 -18.28 -7.21
N GLN A 114 22.20 -18.25 -8.40
CA GLN A 114 22.37 -19.28 -9.42
C GLN A 114 23.23 -18.72 -10.58
N PRO A 115 24.14 -19.51 -11.12
CA PRO A 115 24.90 -19.08 -12.31
C PRO A 115 23.97 -18.98 -13.51
N ASP A 116 24.32 -18.12 -14.46
CA ASP A 116 23.64 -17.92 -15.77
C ASP A 116 22.17 -17.46 -15.70
N THR A 117 21.76 -16.81 -14.59
CA THR A 117 20.39 -16.33 -14.41
C THR A 117 20.23 -14.82 -14.55
N GLU A 118 21.26 -14.11 -15.01
CA GLU A 118 21.26 -12.64 -15.12
C GLU A 118 20.06 -12.12 -15.94
N ALA A 119 19.79 -12.77 -17.08
CA ALA A 119 18.65 -12.37 -17.93
C ALA A 119 17.30 -12.51 -17.22
N ALA A 120 17.13 -13.51 -16.35
CA ALA A 120 15.91 -13.69 -15.57
C ALA A 120 15.80 -12.61 -14.47
N VAL A 121 16.89 -12.25 -13.81
CA VAL A 121 16.93 -11.16 -12.82
C VAL A 121 16.54 -9.84 -13.48
N TRP A 122 17.11 -9.51 -14.65
CA TRP A 122 16.76 -8.30 -15.40
C TRP A 122 15.29 -8.24 -15.78
N ARG A 123 14.67 -9.35 -16.18
CA ARG A 123 13.22 -9.41 -16.47
C ARG A 123 12.40 -9.07 -15.23
N LEU A 124 12.75 -9.60 -14.04
CA LEU A 124 12.04 -9.30 -12.80
C LEU A 124 12.24 -7.85 -12.35
N ILE A 125 13.43 -7.27 -12.54
CA ILE A 125 13.68 -5.86 -12.27
C ILE A 125 12.79 -4.98 -13.15
N ILE A 126 12.77 -5.23 -14.46
CA ILE A 126 11.95 -4.46 -15.40
C ILE A 126 10.46 -4.60 -15.06
N LEU A 127 10.01 -5.81 -14.72
CA LEU A 127 8.63 -6.05 -14.30
C LEU A 127 8.28 -5.24 -13.06
N SER A 128 9.12 -5.28 -12.02
CA SER A 128 8.90 -4.55 -10.77
C SER A 128 8.86 -3.04 -10.97
N LEU A 129 9.80 -2.51 -11.76
CA LEU A 129 9.83 -1.10 -12.13
C LEU A 129 8.59 -0.68 -12.93
N SER A 130 8.16 -1.53 -13.88
CA SER A 130 6.96 -1.27 -14.67
C SER A 130 5.71 -1.20 -13.79
N VAL A 131 5.52 -2.16 -12.88
CA VAL A 131 4.39 -2.17 -11.94
C VAL A 131 4.39 -0.92 -11.06
N ALA A 132 5.55 -0.55 -10.49
CA ALA A 132 5.68 0.64 -9.67
C ALA A 132 5.39 1.92 -10.46
N PHE A 133 5.93 2.02 -11.69
CA PHE A 133 5.70 3.16 -12.57
C PHE A 133 4.22 3.31 -12.94
N PHE A 134 3.56 2.23 -13.34
CA PHE A 134 2.14 2.25 -13.67
C PHE A 134 1.27 2.59 -12.46
N ALA A 135 1.60 2.08 -11.27
CA ALA A 135 0.89 2.42 -10.04
C ALA A 135 0.99 3.92 -9.73
N LEU A 136 2.19 4.50 -9.82
CA LEU A 136 2.41 5.93 -9.60
C LEU A 136 1.77 6.79 -10.69
N TRP A 137 1.86 6.37 -11.95
CA TRP A 137 1.20 7.08 -13.06
C TRP A 137 -0.31 7.09 -12.90
N PHE A 138 -0.90 5.95 -12.53
CA PHE A 138 -2.33 5.85 -12.23
C PHE A 138 -2.74 6.77 -11.06
N ALA A 139 -1.94 6.82 -9.98
CA ALA A 139 -2.17 7.73 -8.87
C ALA A 139 -2.21 9.19 -9.31
N GLN A 140 -1.23 9.61 -10.13
CA GLN A 140 -1.16 10.99 -10.61
C GLN A 140 -2.30 11.31 -11.58
N TRP A 141 -2.64 10.38 -12.47
CA TRP A 141 -3.77 10.55 -13.38
C TRP A 141 -5.08 10.71 -12.64
N PHE A 142 -5.33 9.85 -11.65
CA PHE A 142 -6.54 9.92 -10.82
C PHE A 142 -6.62 11.23 -10.01
N ASN A 143 -5.51 11.71 -9.46
CA ASN A 143 -5.43 12.99 -8.78
C ASN A 143 -5.80 14.17 -9.70
N ARG A 144 -5.27 14.16 -10.93
CA ARG A 144 -5.60 15.19 -11.92
C ARG A 144 -7.09 15.15 -12.29
N TYR A 145 -7.63 13.96 -12.46
CA TYR A 145 -9.04 13.76 -12.77
C TYR A 145 -9.96 14.29 -11.66
N GLN A 146 -9.61 14.03 -10.40
CA GLN A 146 -10.38 14.57 -9.27
C GLN A 146 -10.29 16.11 -9.15
N LYS A 147 -9.09 16.69 -9.39
CA LYS A 147 -8.93 18.15 -9.39
C LYS A 147 -9.78 18.82 -10.46
N ASN A 148 -9.83 18.27 -11.66
CA ASN A 148 -10.65 18.84 -12.75
C ASN A 148 -12.16 18.80 -12.44
N LYS A 149 -12.65 17.78 -11.72
CA LYS A 149 -14.07 17.72 -11.29
C LYS A 149 -14.43 18.68 -10.17
N ARG A 150 -13.45 19.19 -9.42
CA ARG A 150 -13.66 20.12 -8.30
C ARG A 150 -13.46 21.58 -8.69
N GLY A 151 -12.94 21.85 -9.87
CA GLY A 151 -12.69 23.21 -10.40
C GLY A 151 -13.86 23.80 -11.21
N HIS A 152 -14.99 23.11 -11.24
CA HIS A 152 -16.27 23.59 -11.69
C HIS A 152 -17.26 23.49 -10.53
#